data_31c446842f683a15ae4a0fa0b229f95c
#
_entry.id   31c446842f683a15ae4a0fa0b229f95c
#
_cell.length_a   1.000
_cell.length_b   1.000
_cell.length_c   1.000
_cell.angle_alpha   90.00
_cell.angle_beta   90.00
_cell.angle_gamma   90.00
#
_symmetry.space_group_name_H-M   'P 1'
#
loop_
_entity.id
_entity.type
_entity.pdbx_description
1 polymer ?
#
loop_
_entity_poly.entity_id
_entity_poly.type
_entity_poly.pdbx_seq_one_letter_code
_entity_poly.pdbx_strand_id
1 'polypeptide(L)'
;VGLISFPVVGVDQKKGTVILDLAPIGKALDLISMMDPTGSYTKLRAISSATTAFDYSYSTLVFDIKTKMIPVDADPTAQNNPITEFTVRWYMKLTSGSNSAFASRLPTEGVGFFKTERSKTPKITRFSTTNFGKSVKYYVKNVPSEWKPVFAKSFDNWNVEFRKILGRDLLSYEFIDANDPRSEVIVAGDIRFNVMEWDLDNLASYGGLGPSIANQFTGETISANVLIQGPTIISLYSKWFELSKTARALQQQGREREANSIVAKFNREVKAELASRSKQKFAVKLGNLDMTVHAQRTDLEDPMIKNHFEIVPAGVTFEQYMNGYFTEMLEHELGHNLGLRHNFKGNLGAFETGEQGSVSRSIMEYLGRPYRHLSAIGLYDKMAIAYGYKGIAPKHLNWFCTDEDQASDKASMAVKSAECTKSDATSDPYSFFEGRLSRAIHLLVDTKSAHAPVWKLSEITSQVDDALTGLSAYAVSAERTAATWTNFFGKGDRPETAAEVKDYVLSSLKKKICDSELVAIIKAKESAQAQALAQANLDALKAHVEKKTAEFGLYSAEQLKCE
;
A
#
# COMPACT_ATOMS: atom_id res chain seq x y z
N VAL A 1 9.84 -14.24 -15.85
CA VAL A 1 10.23 -13.43 -17.01
C VAL A 1 11.30 -14.19 -17.77
N GLY A 2 11.01 -14.62 -19.00
CA GLY A 2 11.94 -15.35 -19.85
C GLY A 2 13.14 -14.47 -20.24
N LEU A 3 14.28 -15.09 -20.47
CA LEU A 3 15.40 -14.44 -21.15
C LEU A 3 14.97 -14.17 -22.61
N ILE A 4 15.05 -12.92 -23.03
CA ILE A 4 14.84 -12.57 -24.43
C ILE A 4 16.18 -12.69 -25.12
N SER A 5 16.26 -13.60 -26.10
CA SER A 5 17.42 -13.74 -26.96
C SER A 5 17.18 -12.99 -28.27
N PHE A 6 18.11 -12.11 -28.62
CA PHE A 6 18.07 -11.41 -29.89
C PHE A 6 18.95 -12.15 -30.89
N PRO A 7 18.44 -12.43 -32.10
CA PRO A 7 19.28 -12.94 -33.16
C PRO A 7 20.41 -11.96 -33.51
N VAL A 8 21.62 -12.45 -33.55
CA VAL A 8 22.75 -11.70 -34.08
C VAL A 8 22.70 -11.82 -35.61
N VAL A 9 22.42 -10.70 -36.28
CA VAL A 9 22.35 -10.66 -37.77
C VAL A 9 23.64 -10.17 -38.41
N GLY A 10 24.56 -9.65 -37.60
CA GLY A 10 25.87 -9.24 -38.09
C GLY A 10 26.86 -8.93 -36.97
N VAL A 11 28.13 -9.02 -37.30
CA VAL A 11 29.24 -8.64 -36.38
C VAL A 11 30.24 -7.81 -37.19
N ASP A 12 30.51 -6.59 -36.74
CA ASP A 12 31.61 -5.78 -37.26
C ASP A 12 32.82 -5.96 -36.32
N GLN A 13 33.69 -6.86 -36.66
CA GLN A 13 34.88 -7.18 -35.87
C GLN A 13 35.86 -5.99 -35.75
N LYS A 14 35.88 -5.10 -36.75
CA LYS A 14 36.79 -3.93 -36.73
C LYS A 14 36.31 -2.87 -35.73
N LYS A 15 35.02 -2.75 -35.58
CA LYS A 15 34.38 -1.80 -34.63
C LYS A 15 34.04 -2.43 -33.28
N GLY A 16 34.17 -3.76 -33.16
CA GLY A 16 33.73 -4.47 -31.96
C GLY A 16 32.22 -4.36 -31.72
N THR A 17 31.40 -4.25 -32.78
CA THR A 17 29.96 -4.08 -32.68
C THR A 17 29.21 -5.32 -33.14
N VAL A 18 28.07 -5.57 -32.50
CA VAL A 18 27.15 -6.65 -32.84
C VAL A 18 25.84 -6.03 -33.31
N ILE A 19 25.33 -6.52 -34.42
CA ILE A 19 24.03 -6.10 -34.98
C ILE A 19 22.99 -7.12 -34.54
N LEU A 20 21.98 -6.64 -33.82
CA LEU A 20 20.90 -7.47 -33.29
C LEU A 20 19.60 -7.22 -34.09
N ASP A 21 18.84 -8.29 -34.34
CA ASP A 21 17.47 -8.17 -34.81
C ASP A 21 16.54 -7.98 -33.59
N LEU A 22 15.86 -6.84 -33.51
CA LEU A 22 14.92 -6.51 -32.43
C LEU A 22 13.49 -6.94 -32.75
N ALA A 23 13.18 -7.33 -34.01
CA ALA A 23 11.82 -7.70 -34.41
C ALA A 23 11.18 -8.85 -33.61
N PRO A 24 11.95 -9.86 -33.11
CA PRO A 24 11.39 -10.94 -32.30
C PRO A 24 10.79 -10.49 -30.97
N ILE A 25 11.15 -9.33 -30.42
CA ILE A 25 10.61 -8.83 -29.14
C ILE A 25 9.08 -8.79 -29.16
N GLY A 26 8.49 -8.28 -30.25
CA GLY A 26 7.04 -8.17 -30.35
C GLY A 26 6.29 -9.51 -30.39
N LYS A 27 7.00 -10.61 -30.71
CA LYS A 27 6.42 -11.96 -30.75
C LYS A 27 6.78 -12.81 -29.54
N ALA A 28 7.93 -12.56 -28.92
CA ALA A 28 8.46 -13.37 -27.83
C ALA A 28 7.98 -12.94 -26.45
N LEU A 29 7.48 -11.73 -26.31
CA LEU A 29 6.92 -11.25 -25.05
C LEU A 29 5.45 -11.60 -25.01
N ASP A 30 5.08 -12.33 -24.00
CA ASP A 30 3.71 -12.41 -23.55
C ASP A 30 3.34 -11.05 -22.90
N LEU A 31 3.31 -10.02 -23.76
CA LEU A 31 2.93 -8.66 -23.38
C LEU A 31 1.56 -8.65 -22.71
N ILE A 32 0.73 -9.61 -23.05
CA ILE A 32 -0.64 -9.71 -22.56
C ILE A 32 -0.68 -10.16 -21.12
N SER A 33 0.12 -11.15 -20.72
CA SER A 33 0.19 -11.56 -19.32
C SER A 33 0.83 -10.50 -18.44
N MET A 34 1.70 -9.65 -19.02
CA MET A 34 2.28 -8.49 -18.33
C MET A 34 1.29 -7.32 -18.18
N MET A 35 0.31 -7.23 -19.07
CA MET A 35 -0.66 -6.13 -19.16
C MET A 35 -2.01 -6.46 -18.52
N ASP A 36 -2.31 -7.73 -18.33
CA ASP A 36 -3.59 -8.20 -17.79
C ASP A 36 -3.41 -9.13 -16.59
N PRO A 37 -3.24 -8.57 -15.39
CA PRO A 37 -3.18 -9.37 -14.17
C PRO A 37 -4.50 -10.08 -13.85
N THR A 38 -5.60 -9.71 -14.53
CA THR A 38 -6.92 -10.32 -14.32
C THR A 38 -7.17 -11.53 -15.24
N GLY A 39 -6.30 -11.78 -16.21
CA GLY A 39 -6.44 -12.84 -17.19
C GLY A 39 -7.52 -12.58 -18.26
N SER A 40 -8.07 -11.36 -18.32
CA SER A 40 -9.15 -11.03 -19.25
C SER A 40 -8.68 -10.91 -20.70
N TYR A 41 -7.39 -10.58 -20.90
CA TYR A 41 -6.77 -10.44 -22.21
C TYR A 41 -5.88 -11.60 -22.64
N THR A 42 -5.81 -12.68 -21.86
CA THR A 42 -5.02 -13.88 -22.20
C THR A 42 -5.48 -14.58 -23.48
N LYS A 43 -6.55 -14.09 -24.09
CA LYS A 43 -7.13 -14.61 -25.34
C LYS A 43 -6.66 -13.91 -26.62
N LEU A 44 -5.62 -13.06 -26.55
CA LEU A 44 -5.06 -12.42 -27.74
C LEU A 44 -3.71 -13.03 -28.11
N ARG A 45 -3.41 -13.12 -29.40
CA ARG A 45 -2.10 -13.52 -29.93
C ARG A 45 -1.58 -12.51 -30.94
N ALA A 46 -0.27 -12.30 -30.96
CA ALA A 46 0.38 -11.43 -31.93
C ALA A 46 0.39 -12.08 -33.32
N ILE A 47 -0.04 -11.34 -34.35
CA ILE A 47 0.03 -11.74 -35.75
C ILE A 47 1.12 -11.01 -36.50
N SER A 48 1.47 -9.79 -36.10
CA SER A 48 2.59 -9.05 -36.66
C SER A 48 3.16 -8.06 -35.66
N SER A 49 4.44 -7.75 -35.80
CA SER A 49 5.08 -6.67 -35.08
C SER A 49 6.09 -5.95 -35.98
N ALA A 50 6.25 -4.65 -35.77
CA ALA A 50 7.20 -3.82 -36.48
C ALA A 50 7.78 -2.75 -35.57
N THR A 51 9.08 -2.48 -35.70
CA THR A 51 9.71 -1.32 -35.06
C THR A 51 9.32 -0.07 -35.85
N THR A 52 8.72 0.91 -35.15
CA THR A 52 8.16 2.12 -35.81
C THR A 52 8.90 3.40 -35.45
N ALA A 53 9.67 3.41 -34.37
CA ALA A 53 10.50 4.54 -33.99
C ALA A 53 11.79 4.04 -33.35
N PHE A 54 12.84 4.87 -33.44
CA PHE A 54 14.15 4.56 -32.89
C PHE A 54 14.87 5.85 -32.50
N ASP A 55 15.36 5.94 -31.29
CA ASP A 55 16.15 7.05 -30.78
C ASP A 55 17.29 6.54 -29.87
N TYR A 56 18.40 7.26 -29.85
CA TYR A 56 19.48 7.00 -28.93
C TYR A 56 19.89 8.30 -28.24
N SER A 57 19.51 8.44 -27.00
CA SER A 57 19.82 9.60 -26.19
C SER A 57 20.08 9.22 -24.74
N TYR A 58 20.87 10.02 -24.03
CA TYR A 58 21.23 9.77 -22.62
C TYR A 58 21.77 8.36 -22.35
N SER A 59 22.57 7.81 -23.29
CA SER A 59 23.08 6.44 -23.25
C SER A 59 21.99 5.38 -23.16
N THR A 60 20.83 5.68 -23.67
CA THR A 60 19.65 4.80 -23.68
C THR A 60 19.13 4.68 -25.11
N LEU A 61 18.93 3.44 -25.53
CA LEU A 61 18.24 3.11 -26.76
C LEU A 61 16.75 3.12 -26.50
N VAL A 62 16.01 3.89 -27.28
CA VAL A 62 14.54 3.97 -27.20
C VAL A 62 13.98 3.52 -28.53
N PHE A 63 13.03 2.61 -28.54
CA PHE A 63 12.36 2.19 -29.75
C PHE A 63 10.92 1.76 -29.49
N ASP A 64 10.06 2.00 -30.47
CA ASP A 64 8.65 1.64 -30.42
C ASP A 64 8.41 0.38 -31.25
N ILE A 65 7.71 -0.58 -30.66
CA ILE A 65 7.23 -1.77 -31.35
C ILE A 65 5.72 -1.71 -31.43
N LYS A 66 5.20 -1.63 -32.65
CA LYS A 66 3.79 -1.72 -32.94
C LYS A 66 3.43 -3.19 -33.19
N THR A 67 2.53 -3.73 -32.39
CA THR A 67 2.10 -5.13 -32.48
C THR A 67 0.61 -5.19 -32.80
N LYS A 68 0.24 -6.01 -33.80
CA LYS A 68 -1.14 -6.35 -34.12
C LYS A 68 -1.50 -7.69 -33.51
N MET A 69 -2.65 -7.75 -32.87
CA MET A 69 -3.15 -8.92 -32.15
C MET A 69 -4.56 -9.27 -32.57
N ILE A 70 -4.87 -10.55 -32.51
CA ILE A 70 -6.21 -11.11 -32.72
C ILE A 70 -6.55 -12.08 -31.59
N PRO A 71 -7.84 -12.41 -31.34
CA PRO A 71 -8.22 -13.46 -30.42
C PRO A 71 -7.48 -14.78 -30.70
N VAL A 72 -7.10 -15.51 -29.64
CA VAL A 72 -6.32 -16.77 -29.77
C VAL A 72 -7.09 -17.83 -30.56
N ASP A 73 -8.40 -17.86 -30.40
CA ASP A 73 -9.35 -18.77 -31.03
C ASP A 73 -9.81 -18.30 -32.44
N ALA A 74 -9.38 -17.11 -32.90
CA ALA A 74 -9.71 -16.61 -34.22
C ALA A 74 -8.85 -17.28 -35.29
N ASP A 75 -9.45 -17.55 -36.45
CA ASP A 75 -8.71 -17.98 -37.64
C ASP A 75 -7.80 -16.85 -38.13
N PRO A 76 -6.46 -17.01 -38.16
CA PRO A 76 -5.55 -15.95 -38.56
C PRO A 76 -5.72 -15.51 -40.03
N THR A 77 -6.40 -16.31 -40.85
CA THR A 77 -6.63 -16.04 -42.25
C THR A 77 -7.97 -15.33 -42.52
N ALA A 78 -8.84 -15.25 -41.52
CA ALA A 78 -10.14 -14.61 -41.69
C ALA A 78 -10.01 -13.08 -41.82
N GLN A 79 -10.60 -12.50 -42.87
CA GLN A 79 -10.50 -11.06 -43.15
C GLN A 79 -11.23 -10.16 -42.14
N ASN A 80 -12.15 -10.71 -41.37
CA ASN A 80 -13.01 -9.97 -40.43
C ASN A 80 -12.62 -10.10 -38.97
N ASN A 81 -11.39 -10.54 -38.65
CA ASN A 81 -10.93 -10.61 -37.29
C ASN A 81 -10.85 -9.22 -36.65
N PRO A 82 -11.33 -9.03 -35.43
CA PRO A 82 -11.09 -7.80 -34.70
C PRO A 82 -9.58 -7.67 -34.41
N ILE A 83 -8.92 -6.71 -35.04
CA ILE A 83 -7.49 -6.45 -34.84
C ILE A 83 -7.36 -5.39 -33.76
N THR A 84 -6.61 -5.73 -32.68
CA THR A 84 -6.20 -4.78 -31.67
C THR A 84 -4.73 -4.42 -31.89
N GLU A 85 -4.44 -3.13 -31.99
CA GLU A 85 -3.07 -2.63 -32.16
C GLU A 85 -2.55 -2.02 -30.88
N PHE A 86 -1.32 -2.38 -30.52
CA PHE A 86 -0.58 -1.81 -29.40
C PHE A 86 0.75 -1.27 -29.88
N THR A 87 1.15 -0.13 -29.35
CA THR A 87 2.53 0.35 -29.46
C THR A 87 3.17 0.33 -28.08
N VAL A 88 4.25 -0.41 -27.94
CA VAL A 88 5.03 -0.51 -26.70
C VAL A 88 6.36 0.17 -26.91
N ARG A 89 6.67 1.16 -26.08
CA ARG A 89 7.95 1.83 -26.07
C ARG A 89 8.91 1.09 -25.17
N TRP A 90 10.07 0.77 -25.71
CA TRP A 90 11.15 0.07 -25.05
C TRP A 90 12.30 1.01 -24.76
N TYR A 91 12.85 0.85 -23.57
CA TYR A 91 14.05 1.56 -23.15
C TYR A 91 15.12 0.55 -22.78
N MET A 92 16.26 0.63 -23.44
CA MET A 92 17.42 -0.23 -23.18
C MET A 92 18.63 0.62 -22.84
N LYS A 93 19.10 0.52 -21.62
CA LYS A 93 20.29 1.24 -21.16
C LYS A 93 21.42 0.24 -20.99
N LEU A 94 22.56 0.55 -21.63
CA LEU A 94 23.78 -0.21 -21.39
C LEU A 94 24.27 0.08 -19.97
N THR A 95 24.28 -0.90 -19.11
CA THR A 95 24.87 -0.81 -17.79
C THR A 95 26.28 -1.39 -17.85
N SER A 96 27.28 -0.61 -17.42
CA SER A 96 28.61 -1.17 -17.20
C SER A 96 28.51 -2.25 -16.13
N GLY A 97 29.03 -3.45 -16.41
CA GLY A 97 29.03 -4.57 -15.48
C GLY A 97 29.76 -4.27 -14.16
N SER A 98 30.65 -5.13 -13.73
CA SER A 98 31.38 -5.04 -12.45
C SER A 98 32.23 -3.76 -12.23
N ASN A 99 32.35 -2.90 -13.22
CA ASN A 99 33.14 -1.65 -13.14
C ASN A 99 32.30 -0.42 -12.72
N SER A 100 31.03 -0.59 -12.34
CA SER A 100 30.27 0.54 -11.81
C SER A 100 30.80 0.92 -10.42
N ALA A 101 30.99 2.21 -10.17
CA ALA A 101 31.34 2.73 -8.85
C ALA A 101 30.24 2.49 -7.79
N PHE A 102 29.15 1.84 -8.17
CA PHE A 102 28.05 1.48 -7.27
C PHE A 102 28.44 0.30 -6.37
N ALA A 103 28.53 0.55 -5.08
CA ALA A 103 28.77 -0.48 -4.07
C ALA A 103 27.46 -1.18 -3.70
N SER A 104 27.20 -2.34 -4.28
CA SER A 104 26.03 -3.19 -3.93
C SER A 104 26.01 -3.51 -2.44
N ARG A 105 24.80 -3.63 -1.87
CA ARG A 105 24.60 -3.94 -0.46
C ARG A 105 23.64 -5.11 -0.29
N LEU A 106 23.93 -5.99 0.66
CA LEU A 106 23.08 -7.13 1.01
C LEU A 106 21.87 -6.65 1.83
N PRO A 107 20.76 -7.38 1.80
CA PRO A 107 19.70 -7.21 2.80
C PRO A 107 20.22 -7.52 4.20
N THR A 108 19.65 -6.88 5.21
CA THR A 108 19.90 -7.17 6.61
C THR A 108 18.59 -7.25 7.38
N GLU A 109 18.64 -7.88 8.53
CA GLU A 109 17.51 -7.90 9.46
C GLU A 109 17.21 -6.50 10.02
N GLY A 110 15.97 -6.24 10.38
CA GLY A 110 15.52 -5.01 11.02
C GLY A 110 15.26 -3.83 10.10
N VAL A 111 15.58 -3.93 8.80
CA VAL A 111 15.25 -2.91 7.79
C VAL A 111 14.77 -3.54 6.48
N GLY A 112 13.70 -2.97 5.91
CA GLY A 112 13.06 -3.44 4.70
C GLY A 112 13.43 -2.62 3.48
N PHE A 113 14.11 -3.27 2.54
CA PHE A 113 14.38 -2.74 1.21
C PHE A 113 13.82 -3.67 0.14
N PHE A 114 13.41 -3.11 -0.99
CA PHE A 114 13.23 -3.91 -2.20
C PHE A 114 14.54 -4.60 -2.56
N LYS A 115 14.42 -5.76 -3.17
CA LYS A 115 15.57 -6.63 -3.46
C LYS A 115 15.58 -7.01 -4.93
N THR A 116 16.78 -7.28 -5.44
CA THR A 116 16.93 -7.91 -6.77
C THR A 116 16.39 -9.33 -6.73
N GLU A 117 15.57 -9.71 -7.70
CA GLU A 117 14.89 -11.02 -7.73
C GLU A 117 15.70 -12.09 -8.47
N ARG A 118 16.56 -11.67 -9.42
CA ARG A 118 17.28 -12.58 -10.33
C ARG A 118 18.64 -13.04 -9.84
N SER A 119 19.10 -12.57 -8.69
CA SER A 119 20.42 -12.93 -8.14
C SER A 119 20.29 -14.04 -7.10
N LYS A 120 21.16 -15.04 -7.15
CA LYS A 120 21.32 -16.02 -6.06
C LYS A 120 21.67 -15.35 -4.72
N THR A 121 22.28 -14.16 -4.79
CA THR A 121 22.59 -13.32 -3.64
C THR A 121 21.87 -11.99 -3.84
N PRO A 122 20.62 -11.84 -3.35
CA PRO A 122 19.84 -10.63 -3.53
C PRO A 122 20.58 -9.39 -3.01
N LYS A 123 20.44 -8.28 -3.72
CA LYS A 123 20.95 -6.97 -3.30
C LYS A 123 19.77 -6.06 -3.00
N ILE A 124 19.93 -5.15 -2.05
CA ILE A 124 18.92 -4.10 -1.84
C ILE A 124 18.92 -3.12 -3.01
N THR A 125 17.74 -2.60 -3.36
CA THR A 125 17.64 -1.56 -4.39
C THR A 125 17.78 -0.17 -3.77
N ARG A 126 18.55 0.71 -4.39
CA ARG A 126 18.75 2.10 -3.96
C ARG A 126 19.45 2.93 -5.03
N PHE A 127 19.38 4.23 -4.93
CA PHE A 127 20.17 5.11 -5.79
C PHE A 127 21.67 5.06 -5.46
N SER A 128 22.49 5.34 -6.46
CA SER A 128 23.93 5.51 -6.28
C SER A 128 24.23 6.80 -5.52
N THR A 129 25.17 6.73 -4.58
CA THR A 129 25.72 7.89 -3.87
C THR A 129 27.07 8.34 -4.43
N THR A 130 27.64 7.57 -5.36
CA THR A 130 29.00 7.75 -5.87
C THR A 130 29.06 8.47 -7.21
N ASN A 131 27.91 8.83 -7.80
CA ASN A 131 27.86 9.55 -9.07
C ASN A 131 28.35 10.99 -8.93
N PHE A 132 29.65 11.16 -8.73
CA PHE A 132 30.40 12.44 -8.81
C PHE A 132 29.77 13.62 -8.05
N GLY A 133 29.16 13.35 -6.88
CA GLY A 133 28.54 14.39 -6.06
C GLY A 133 27.22 14.96 -6.60
N LYS A 134 26.71 14.43 -7.71
CA LYS A 134 25.43 14.87 -8.28
C LYS A 134 24.25 14.31 -7.48
N SER A 135 23.24 15.13 -7.29
CA SER A 135 21.96 14.70 -6.75
C SER A 135 21.17 13.89 -7.78
N VAL A 136 20.24 13.05 -7.28
CA VAL A 136 19.22 12.38 -8.08
C VAL A 136 18.16 13.42 -8.42
N LYS A 137 18.08 13.79 -9.70
CA LYS A 137 17.17 14.84 -10.16
C LYS A 137 15.80 14.26 -10.50
N TYR A 138 14.75 14.88 -9.99
CA TYR A 138 13.37 14.64 -10.37
C TYR A 138 12.81 15.80 -11.18
N TYR A 139 11.99 15.48 -12.16
CA TYR A 139 11.16 16.43 -12.88
C TYR A 139 9.73 16.34 -12.34
N VAL A 140 9.23 17.43 -11.79
CA VAL A 140 7.94 17.51 -11.12
C VAL A 140 6.94 18.16 -12.05
N LYS A 141 5.93 17.39 -12.50
CA LYS A 141 5.03 17.76 -13.60
C LYS A 141 3.59 17.97 -13.14
N ASN A 142 2.90 18.84 -13.85
CA ASN A 142 1.44 19.06 -13.77
C ASN A 142 0.93 19.46 -12.38
N VAL A 143 1.81 19.84 -11.47
CA VAL A 143 1.42 20.19 -10.09
C VAL A 143 0.80 21.58 -10.06
N PRO A 144 -0.45 21.73 -9.56
CA PRO A 144 -1.06 23.03 -9.35
C PRO A 144 -0.23 23.91 -8.43
N SER A 145 -0.25 25.22 -8.66
CA SER A 145 0.61 26.18 -7.96
C SER A 145 0.49 26.11 -6.44
N GLU A 146 -0.72 25.90 -5.94
CA GLU A 146 -1.04 25.78 -4.51
C GLU A 146 -0.38 24.56 -3.84
N TRP A 147 -0.10 23.49 -4.59
CA TRP A 147 0.52 22.27 -4.07
C TRP A 147 2.04 22.21 -4.26
N LYS A 148 2.63 23.07 -5.11
CA LYS A 148 4.10 23.09 -5.33
C LYS A 148 4.90 23.18 -4.02
N PRO A 149 4.51 23.97 -2.99
CA PRO A 149 5.23 24.01 -1.72
C PRO A 149 5.24 22.66 -0.97
N VAL A 150 4.15 21.89 -1.04
CA VAL A 150 4.05 20.57 -0.39
C VAL A 150 4.98 19.57 -1.07
N PHE A 151 5.03 19.59 -2.40
CA PHE A 151 5.95 18.76 -3.18
C PHE A 151 7.42 19.11 -2.86
N ALA A 152 7.77 20.37 -2.86
CA ALA A 152 9.11 20.84 -2.50
C ALA A 152 9.52 20.37 -1.09
N LYS A 153 8.62 20.55 -0.12
CA LYS A 153 8.83 20.15 1.28
C LYS A 153 9.14 18.66 1.42
N SER A 154 8.47 17.79 0.65
CA SER A 154 8.71 16.35 0.73
C SER A 154 10.11 15.94 0.31
N PHE A 155 10.68 16.58 -0.73
CA PHE A 155 12.09 16.41 -1.09
C PHE A 155 13.03 16.95 -0.01
N ASP A 156 12.74 18.13 0.52
CA ASP A 156 13.57 18.79 1.51
C ASP A 156 13.62 18.00 2.82
N ASN A 157 12.52 17.40 3.23
CA ASN A 157 12.45 16.56 4.42
C ASN A 157 13.36 15.32 4.30
N TRP A 158 13.34 14.61 3.16
CA TRP A 158 14.30 13.54 2.92
C TRP A 158 15.74 14.03 2.86
N ASN A 159 15.99 15.19 2.26
CA ASN A 159 17.33 15.79 2.18
C ASN A 159 17.88 16.21 3.55
N VAL A 160 17.03 16.61 4.49
CA VAL A 160 17.43 16.83 5.89
C VAL A 160 18.12 15.58 6.45
N GLU A 161 17.54 14.40 6.20
CA GLU A 161 18.13 13.16 6.69
C GLU A 161 19.37 12.74 5.88
N PHE A 162 19.39 12.96 4.57
CA PHE A 162 20.57 12.68 3.75
C PHE A 162 21.75 13.58 4.07
N ARG A 163 21.52 14.86 4.43
CA ARG A 163 22.61 15.74 4.92
C ARG A 163 23.28 15.18 6.17
N LYS A 164 22.52 14.58 7.10
CA LYS A 164 23.08 13.94 8.31
C LYS A 164 23.93 12.71 7.96
N ILE A 165 23.53 11.94 6.95
CA ILE A 165 24.17 10.68 6.58
C ILE A 165 25.33 10.88 5.60
N LEU A 166 25.12 11.70 4.56
CA LEU A 166 26.02 11.86 3.43
C LEU A 166 26.78 13.20 3.44
N GLY A 167 26.38 14.16 4.30
CA GLY A 167 26.90 15.51 4.31
C GLY A 167 26.40 16.40 3.15
N ARG A 168 25.41 15.93 2.38
CA ARG A 168 24.86 16.62 1.21
C ARG A 168 23.44 16.15 0.90
N ASP A 169 22.75 16.89 0.05
CA ASP A 169 21.47 16.47 -0.51
C ASP A 169 21.67 15.29 -1.47
N LEU A 170 20.78 14.32 -1.39
CA LEU A 170 20.69 13.22 -2.36
C LEU A 170 19.72 13.57 -3.50
N LEU A 171 18.62 14.21 -3.18
CA LEU A 171 17.53 14.50 -4.12
C LEU A 171 17.58 15.96 -4.58
N SER A 172 17.25 16.20 -5.84
CA SER A 172 16.96 17.53 -6.36
C SER A 172 15.71 17.47 -7.25
N TYR A 173 15.05 18.59 -7.44
CA TYR A 173 13.83 18.63 -8.24
C TYR A 173 13.77 19.90 -9.09
N GLU A 174 12.98 19.81 -10.16
CA GLU A 174 12.65 20.94 -11.04
C GLU A 174 11.18 20.82 -11.44
N PHE A 175 10.42 21.88 -11.21
CA PHE A 175 9.04 21.93 -11.69
C PHE A 175 9.01 22.18 -13.20
N ILE A 176 8.23 21.38 -13.91
CA ILE A 176 7.95 21.51 -15.33
C ILE A 176 6.47 21.83 -15.50
N ASP A 177 6.18 23.00 -16.03
CA ASP A 177 4.81 23.41 -16.32
C ASP A 177 4.33 22.80 -17.65
N ALA A 178 3.01 22.70 -17.83
CA ALA A 178 2.41 22.07 -19.01
C ALA A 178 2.83 22.71 -20.35
N ASN A 179 3.20 24.00 -20.34
CA ASN A 179 3.65 24.75 -21.51
C ASN A 179 5.16 24.59 -21.80
N ASP A 180 5.92 23.92 -20.94
CA ASP A 180 7.33 23.64 -21.19
C ASP A 180 7.44 22.55 -22.28
N PRO A 181 8.19 22.81 -23.37
CA PRO A 181 8.33 21.81 -24.45
C PRO A 181 8.89 20.47 -23.97
N ARG A 182 9.63 20.46 -22.86
CA ARG A 182 10.17 19.23 -22.26
C ARG A 182 9.09 18.35 -21.64
N SER A 183 7.90 18.89 -21.35
CA SER A 183 6.80 18.14 -20.74
C SER A 183 6.30 16.99 -21.63
N GLU A 184 6.46 17.10 -22.94
CA GLU A 184 6.09 16.03 -23.88
C GLU A 184 7.12 14.91 -23.95
N VAL A 185 8.39 15.22 -23.66
CA VAL A 185 9.51 14.28 -23.75
C VAL A 185 9.78 13.59 -22.41
N ILE A 186 9.65 14.34 -21.31
CA ILE A 186 9.89 13.83 -19.95
C ILE A 186 8.58 13.23 -19.45
N VAL A 187 8.47 11.92 -19.53
CA VAL A 187 7.28 11.17 -19.14
C VAL A 187 7.61 10.09 -18.11
N ALA A 188 6.67 9.80 -17.23
CA ALA A 188 6.81 8.70 -16.28
C ALA A 188 6.97 7.36 -17.03
N GLY A 189 7.84 6.49 -16.51
CA GLY A 189 8.21 5.23 -17.17
C GLY A 189 9.40 5.32 -18.13
N ASP A 190 9.82 6.51 -18.54
CA ASP A 190 11.05 6.70 -19.31
C ASP A 190 12.27 6.60 -18.39
N ILE A 191 13.09 5.56 -18.56
CA ILE A 191 14.24 5.29 -17.69
C ILE A 191 15.37 6.34 -17.76
N ARG A 192 15.25 7.31 -18.67
CA ARG A 192 16.20 8.44 -18.75
C ARG A 192 15.96 9.48 -17.67
N PHE A 193 14.77 9.50 -17.08
CA PHE A 193 14.31 10.52 -16.14
C PHE A 193 13.73 9.91 -14.88
N ASN A 194 13.80 10.62 -13.76
CA ASN A 194 12.94 10.39 -12.61
C ASN A 194 11.83 11.44 -12.67
N VAL A 195 10.60 11.00 -12.60
CA VAL A 195 9.43 11.86 -12.78
C VAL A 195 8.51 11.75 -11.55
N MET A 196 8.11 12.92 -11.04
CA MET A 196 7.02 13.01 -10.08
C MET A 196 5.88 13.77 -10.75
N GLU A 197 4.71 13.13 -10.86
CA GLU A 197 3.62 13.66 -11.66
C GLU A 197 2.31 13.74 -10.87
N TRP A 198 1.70 14.91 -10.91
CA TRP A 198 0.31 15.07 -10.55
C TRP A 198 -0.54 14.54 -11.69
N ASP A 199 -1.01 13.31 -11.54
CA ASP A 199 -1.77 12.62 -12.57
C ASP A 199 -3.18 13.19 -12.66
N LEU A 200 -3.51 13.68 -13.85
CA LEU A 200 -4.83 14.23 -14.17
C LEU A 200 -5.82 13.16 -14.62
N ASP A 201 -5.38 11.92 -14.78
CA ASP A 201 -6.24 10.80 -15.12
C ASP A 201 -7.08 10.36 -13.91
N ASN A 202 -8.29 10.87 -13.83
CA ASN A 202 -9.24 10.55 -12.77
C ASN A 202 -9.78 9.10 -12.82
N LEU A 203 -9.35 8.28 -13.76
CA LEU A 203 -9.71 6.86 -13.88
C LEU A 203 -8.73 5.94 -13.14
N ALA A 204 -7.61 6.45 -12.65
CA ALA A 204 -6.64 5.63 -11.93
C ALA A 204 -7.22 5.09 -10.61
N SER A 205 -6.85 3.86 -10.25
CA SER A 205 -7.33 3.17 -9.05
C SER A 205 -6.35 3.30 -7.87
N TYR A 206 -5.27 4.09 -8.00
CA TYR A 206 -4.29 4.36 -6.94
C TYR A 206 -4.43 5.81 -6.43
N GLY A 207 -3.99 6.05 -5.20
CA GLY A 207 -3.80 7.39 -4.65
C GLY A 207 -2.41 7.92 -4.95
N GLY A 208 -1.40 7.21 -4.49
CA GLY A 208 0.00 7.38 -4.81
C GLY A 208 0.60 6.10 -5.37
N LEU A 209 1.67 6.23 -6.13
CA LEU A 209 2.42 5.11 -6.68
C LEU A 209 3.88 5.52 -6.91
N GLY A 210 4.82 4.80 -6.26
CA GLY A 210 6.26 5.07 -6.32
C GLY A 210 7.09 3.97 -7.01
N PRO A 211 6.87 3.65 -8.30
CA PRO A 211 7.61 2.59 -8.97
C PRO A 211 9.06 2.99 -9.23
N SER A 212 9.95 2.02 -9.15
CA SER A 212 11.36 2.18 -9.51
C SER A 212 11.88 1.00 -10.33
N ILE A 213 12.83 1.28 -11.20
CA ILE A 213 13.52 0.29 -12.01
C ILE A 213 14.97 0.19 -11.52
N ALA A 214 15.40 -1.01 -11.15
CA ALA A 214 16.75 -1.26 -10.65
C ALA A 214 17.49 -2.30 -11.50
N ASN A 215 18.80 -2.14 -11.56
CA ASN A 215 19.69 -3.13 -12.12
C ASN A 215 19.63 -4.41 -11.28
N GLN A 216 19.17 -5.51 -11.87
CA GLN A 216 18.94 -6.77 -11.18
C GLN A 216 20.23 -7.50 -10.72
N PHE A 217 21.39 -7.07 -11.15
CA PHE A 217 22.67 -7.62 -10.72
C PHE A 217 23.30 -6.83 -9.57
N THR A 218 23.11 -5.51 -9.56
CA THR A 218 23.78 -4.64 -8.60
C THR A 218 22.84 -4.09 -7.52
N GLY A 219 21.55 -3.92 -7.81
CA GLY A 219 20.56 -3.22 -6.98
C GLY A 219 20.58 -1.69 -7.17
N GLU A 220 21.36 -1.17 -8.13
CA GLU A 220 21.34 0.27 -8.43
C GLU A 220 20.02 0.67 -9.05
N THR A 221 19.31 1.64 -8.45
CA THR A 221 18.12 2.25 -9.04
C THR A 221 18.52 3.09 -10.25
N ILE A 222 17.96 2.76 -11.41
CA ILE A 222 18.23 3.40 -12.70
C ILE A 222 17.30 4.59 -12.90
N SER A 223 16.01 4.41 -12.59
CA SER A 223 14.95 5.39 -12.72
C SER A 223 13.87 5.11 -11.69
N ALA A 224 13.21 6.16 -11.25
CA ALA A 224 12.10 6.06 -10.32
C ALA A 224 11.05 7.13 -10.62
N ASN A 225 9.79 6.79 -10.37
CA ASN A 225 8.67 7.68 -10.62
C ASN A 225 7.78 7.78 -9.38
N VAL A 226 7.07 8.88 -9.26
CA VAL A 226 5.98 9.07 -8.30
C VAL A 226 4.78 9.61 -9.05
N LEU A 227 3.65 8.92 -8.97
CA LEU A 227 2.40 9.33 -9.59
C LEU A 227 1.38 9.61 -8.48
N ILE A 228 0.74 10.76 -8.52
CA ILE A 228 -0.24 11.18 -7.51
C ILE A 228 -1.58 11.53 -8.18
N GLN A 229 -2.65 10.85 -7.78
CA GLN A 229 -4.02 11.08 -8.24
C GLN A 229 -4.67 12.27 -7.52
N GLY A 230 -4.07 13.45 -7.66
CA GLY A 230 -4.47 14.62 -6.89
C GLY A 230 -5.93 15.01 -6.98
N PRO A 231 -6.54 15.16 -8.18
CA PRO A 231 -7.95 15.53 -8.31
C PRO A 231 -8.90 14.54 -7.66
N THR A 232 -8.66 13.24 -7.83
CA THR A 232 -9.46 12.19 -7.22
C THR A 232 -9.37 12.22 -5.70
N ILE A 233 -8.16 12.35 -5.16
CA ILE A 233 -7.90 12.44 -3.73
C ILE A 233 -8.61 13.64 -3.12
N ILE A 234 -8.43 14.83 -3.70
CA ILE A 234 -9.06 16.06 -3.20
C ILE A 234 -10.59 15.91 -3.17
N SER A 235 -11.18 15.40 -4.24
CA SER A 235 -12.63 15.19 -4.32
C SER A 235 -13.14 14.23 -3.24
N LEU A 236 -12.47 13.08 -3.07
CA LEU A 236 -12.86 12.07 -2.08
C LEU A 236 -12.69 12.58 -0.65
N TYR A 237 -11.56 13.19 -0.33
CA TYR A 237 -11.28 13.68 1.02
C TYR A 237 -12.08 14.91 1.39
N SER A 238 -12.42 15.78 0.44
CA SER A 238 -13.34 16.90 0.68
C SER A 238 -14.71 16.39 1.13
N LYS A 239 -15.28 15.44 0.40
CA LYS A 239 -16.55 14.80 0.76
C LYS A 239 -16.48 14.09 2.12
N TRP A 240 -15.43 13.32 2.35
CA TRP A 240 -15.22 12.63 3.64
C TRP A 240 -15.09 13.63 4.80
N PHE A 241 -14.37 14.72 4.60
CA PHE A 241 -14.12 15.73 5.63
C PHE A 241 -15.42 16.40 6.08
N GLU A 242 -16.29 16.76 5.16
CA GLU A 242 -17.60 17.36 5.47
C GLU A 242 -18.53 16.36 6.17
N LEU A 243 -18.58 15.11 5.70
CA LEU A 243 -19.35 14.06 6.37
C LEU A 243 -18.82 13.75 7.77
N SER A 244 -17.50 13.78 7.93
CA SER A 244 -16.83 13.58 9.22
C SER A 244 -17.20 14.68 10.24
N LYS A 245 -17.29 15.95 9.81
CA LYS A 245 -17.78 17.03 10.67
C LYS A 245 -19.24 16.81 11.11
N THR A 246 -20.09 16.42 10.16
CA THR A 246 -21.49 16.10 10.45
C THR A 246 -21.61 14.93 11.43
N ALA A 247 -20.85 13.86 11.20
CA ALA A 247 -20.82 12.71 12.10
C ALA A 247 -20.36 13.10 13.53
N ARG A 248 -19.36 13.96 13.65
CA ARG A 248 -18.91 14.48 14.95
C ARG A 248 -19.99 15.26 15.67
N ALA A 249 -20.67 16.16 14.95
CA ALA A 249 -21.75 16.93 15.56
C ALA A 249 -22.89 16.02 16.09
N LEU A 250 -23.19 14.95 15.37
CA LEU A 250 -24.15 13.93 15.81
C LEU A 250 -23.66 13.16 17.05
N GLN A 251 -22.39 12.79 17.11
CA GLN A 251 -21.80 12.14 18.29
C GLN A 251 -21.88 13.03 19.53
N GLN A 252 -21.58 14.33 19.40
CA GLN A 252 -21.69 15.30 20.49
C GLN A 252 -23.14 15.47 21.01
N GLN A 253 -24.14 15.16 20.17
CA GLN A 253 -25.55 15.12 20.52
C GLN A 253 -26.02 13.76 21.08
N GLY A 254 -25.09 12.79 21.30
CA GLY A 254 -25.45 11.43 21.69
C GLY A 254 -26.09 10.58 20.59
N ARG A 255 -26.04 11.05 19.33
CA ARG A 255 -26.63 10.38 18.15
C ARG A 255 -25.59 9.54 17.40
N GLU A 256 -24.84 8.70 18.11
CA GLU A 256 -23.75 7.92 17.56
C GLU A 256 -24.16 7.00 16.39
N ARG A 257 -25.38 6.44 16.44
CA ARG A 257 -25.92 5.57 15.39
C ARG A 257 -26.03 6.27 14.05
N GLU A 258 -26.52 7.51 14.08
CA GLU A 258 -26.65 8.30 12.85
C GLU A 258 -25.28 8.72 12.33
N ALA A 259 -24.36 9.10 13.21
CA ALA A 259 -22.99 9.39 12.86
C ALA A 259 -22.33 8.20 12.14
N ASN A 260 -22.42 7.02 12.72
CA ASN A 260 -21.85 5.79 12.15
C ASN A 260 -22.51 5.43 10.81
N SER A 261 -23.82 5.63 10.67
CA SER A 261 -24.55 5.38 9.43
C SER A 261 -24.09 6.26 8.27
N ILE A 262 -23.80 7.53 8.53
CA ILE A 262 -23.32 8.47 7.51
C ILE A 262 -21.95 8.06 6.98
N VAL A 263 -21.01 7.78 7.87
CA VAL A 263 -19.64 7.36 7.49
C VAL A 263 -19.67 6.03 6.74
N ALA A 264 -20.49 5.09 7.20
CA ALA A 264 -20.66 3.80 6.55
C ALA A 264 -21.23 3.89 5.14
N LYS A 265 -22.22 4.76 4.94
CA LYS A 265 -22.82 5.02 3.61
C LYS A 265 -21.76 5.57 2.66
N PHE A 266 -20.98 6.55 3.10
CA PHE A 266 -19.89 7.12 2.31
C PHE A 266 -18.88 6.06 1.87
N ASN A 267 -18.41 5.22 2.78
CA ASN A 267 -17.44 4.19 2.46
C ASN A 267 -17.95 3.17 1.43
N ARG A 268 -19.26 2.83 1.48
CA ARG A 268 -19.88 1.97 0.43
C ARG A 268 -19.94 2.64 -0.94
N GLU A 269 -20.28 3.94 -0.97
CA GLU A 269 -20.33 4.72 -2.21
C GLU A 269 -18.94 4.80 -2.85
N VAL A 270 -17.91 5.07 -2.05
CA VAL A 270 -16.51 5.08 -2.51
C VAL A 270 -16.07 3.72 -3.04
N LYS A 271 -16.39 2.63 -2.34
CA LYS A 271 -16.09 1.28 -2.81
C LYS A 271 -16.74 0.97 -4.15
N ALA A 272 -18.00 1.33 -4.31
CA ALA A 272 -18.74 1.12 -5.56
C ALA A 272 -18.15 1.98 -6.70
N GLU A 273 -17.76 3.22 -6.42
CA GLU A 273 -17.14 4.12 -7.39
C GLU A 273 -15.77 3.60 -7.86
N LEU A 274 -14.89 3.20 -6.93
CA LEU A 274 -13.57 2.64 -7.24
C LEU A 274 -13.70 1.33 -8.04
N ALA A 275 -14.63 0.45 -7.67
CA ALA A 275 -14.89 -0.78 -8.42
C ALA A 275 -15.41 -0.51 -9.84
N SER A 276 -16.22 0.55 -10.02
CA SER A 276 -16.69 1.00 -11.34
C SER A 276 -15.54 1.54 -12.18
N ARG A 277 -14.68 2.36 -11.60
CA ARG A 277 -13.48 2.92 -12.27
C ARG A 277 -12.52 1.82 -12.69
N SER A 278 -12.27 0.83 -11.83
CA SER A 278 -11.42 -0.32 -12.14
C SER A 278 -11.92 -1.10 -13.37
N LYS A 279 -13.24 -1.25 -13.52
CA LYS A 279 -13.84 -1.92 -14.70
C LYS A 279 -13.73 -1.09 -15.98
N GLN A 280 -13.79 0.25 -15.89
CA GLN A 280 -13.72 1.13 -17.06
C GLN A 280 -12.30 1.27 -17.63
N LYS A 281 -11.27 1.09 -16.81
CA LYS A 281 -9.86 1.21 -17.22
C LYS A 281 -9.46 0.29 -18.37
N PHE A 282 -9.97 -0.91 -18.38
CA PHE A 282 -9.58 -1.91 -19.40
C PHE A 282 -10.08 -1.58 -20.80
N ALA A 283 -11.03 -0.67 -20.93
CA ALA A 283 -11.60 -0.32 -22.23
C ALA A 283 -10.90 0.83 -22.98
N VAL A 284 -10.10 1.68 -22.32
CA VAL A 284 -9.76 3.00 -22.88
C VAL A 284 -8.27 3.33 -22.98
N LYS A 285 -7.36 2.74 -22.21
CA LYS A 285 -5.94 3.17 -22.22
C LYS A 285 -4.94 2.01 -22.18
N LEU A 286 -4.69 1.42 -23.32
CA LEU A 286 -3.54 0.54 -23.52
C LEU A 286 -2.24 1.31 -23.88
N GLY A 287 -2.30 2.61 -24.03
CA GLY A 287 -1.17 3.47 -24.40
C GLY A 287 -0.23 3.92 -23.28
N ASN A 288 -0.65 3.79 -22.01
CA ASN A 288 0.16 4.19 -20.85
C ASN A 288 0.18 3.07 -19.81
N LEU A 289 0.44 1.85 -20.21
CA LEU A 289 0.56 0.74 -19.29
C LEU A 289 1.90 0.80 -18.56
N ASP A 290 1.78 1.06 -17.29
CA ASP A 290 2.88 0.98 -16.35
C ASP A 290 3.23 -0.49 -16.08
N MET A 291 4.50 -0.83 -16.20
CA MET A 291 5.02 -2.20 -15.98
C MET A 291 5.05 -2.61 -14.50
N THR A 292 4.49 -1.83 -13.62
CA THR A 292 4.42 -2.10 -12.18
C THR A 292 3.16 -2.86 -11.80
N VAL A 293 3.02 -4.04 -12.32
CA VAL A 293 1.92 -4.97 -11.99
C VAL A 293 1.88 -5.36 -10.50
N HIS A 294 2.87 -5.00 -9.71
CA HIS A 294 2.92 -5.31 -8.27
C HIS A 294 2.26 -4.26 -7.36
N ALA A 295 1.86 -3.12 -7.88
CA ALA A 295 1.12 -2.11 -7.13
C ALA A 295 -0.39 -2.40 -7.13
N GLN A 296 -0.78 -3.60 -6.76
CA GLN A 296 -2.18 -4.02 -6.75
C GLN A 296 -2.99 -3.54 -5.56
N ARG A 297 -2.42 -2.74 -4.65
CA ARG A 297 -3.19 -2.16 -3.55
C ARG A 297 -3.06 -0.67 -3.56
N THR A 298 -4.15 -0.08 -3.90
CA THR A 298 -4.34 1.35 -3.89
C THR A 298 -4.51 1.81 -2.45
N ASP A 299 -3.73 2.79 -2.04
CA ASP A 299 -3.91 3.50 -0.77
C ASP A 299 -5.35 4.02 -0.59
N LEU A 300 -6.10 4.13 -1.68
CA LEU A 300 -7.51 4.52 -1.65
C LEU A 300 -8.45 3.38 -1.24
N GLU A 301 -8.10 2.11 -1.53
CA GLU A 301 -8.99 0.98 -1.20
C GLU A 301 -8.89 0.55 0.25
N ASP A 302 -7.68 0.42 0.79
CA ASP A 302 -7.45 -0.23 2.08
C ASP A 302 -7.85 0.66 3.28
N PRO A 303 -7.41 1.92 3.40
CA PRO A 303 -7.81 2.80 4.50
C PRO A 303 -9.26 3.26 4.40
N MET A 304 -9.78 3.47 3.18
CA MET A 304 -11.12 4.02 2.98
C MET A 304 -12.24 3.01 3.21
N ILE A 305 -11.97 1.71 3.00
CA ILE A 305 -12.99 0.65 3.07
C ILE A 305 -13.03 0.00 4.43
N LYS A 306 -11.89 -0.15 5.11
CA LYS A 306 -11.79 -0.88 6.38
C LYS A 306 -12.14 -0.05 7.62
N ASN A 307 -11.98 1.27 7.57
CA ASN A 307 -12.17 2.15 8.73
C ASN A 307 -13.51 2.88 8.66
N HIS A 308 -14.58 2.17 8.97
CA HIS A 308 -15.95 2.68 8.87
C HIS A 308 -16.31 3.81 9.86
N PHE A 309 -15.47 4.08 10.84
CA PHE A 309 -15.78 4.96 11.96
C PHE A 309 -14.79 6.10 12.20
N GLU A 310 -13.87 6.31 11.26
CA GLU A 310 -12.86 7.34 11.41
C GLU A 310 -13.41 8.73 11.12
N ILE A 311 -13.30 9.59 12.11
CA ILE A 311 -13.76 10.99 12.07
C ILE A 311 -12.54 11.90 12.19
N VAL A 312 -12.48 12.93 11.35
CA VAL A 312 -11.39 13.91 11.40
C VAL A 312 -11.22 14.50 12.80
N PRO A 313 -10.00 14.69 13.32
CA PRO A 313 -9.77 15.29 14.63
C PRO A 313 -10.38 16.70 14.77
N ALA A 314 -10.75 17.08 16.00
CA ALA A 314 -11.30 18.40 16.26
C ALA A 314 -10.25 19.49 15.98
N GLY A 315 -10.68 20.64 15.45
CA GLY A 315 -9.79 21.79 15.21
C GLY A 315 -8.92 21.70 13.97
N VAL A 316 -8.89 20.57 13.26
CA VAL A 316 -8.15 20.43 12.00
C VAL A 316 -8.97 21.03 10.85
N THR A 317 -8.38 21.95 10.07
CA THR A 317 -9.00 22.47 8.85
C THR A 317 -8.74 21.51 7.68
N PHE A 318 -9.56 21.60 6.61
CA PHE A 318 -9.37 20.79 5.40
C PHE A 318 -7.99 21.03 4.76
N GLU A 319 -7.58 22.29 4.69
CA GLU A 319 -6.27 22.66 4.14
C GLU A 319 -5.12 22.08 4.97
N GLN A 320 -5.15 22.20 6.29
CA GLN A 320 -4.15 21.60 7.17
C GLN A 320 -4.08 20.09 7.00
N TYR A 321 -5.24 19.45 6.92
CA TYR A 321 -5.33 18.01 6.70
C TYR A 321 -4.71 17.62 5.36
N MET A 322 -5.09 18.26 4.27
CA MET A 322 -4.60 17.93 2.92
C MET A 322 -3.12 18.22 2.74
N ASN A 323 -2.61 19.31 3.32
CA ASN A 323 -1.18 19.61 3.30
C ASN A 323 -0.36 18.51 3.99
N GLY A 324 -0.81 18.05 5.16
CA GLY A 324 -0.18 16.94 5.87
C GLY A 324 -0.32 15.62 5.12
N TYR A 325 -1.51 15.32 4.62
CA TYR A 325 -1.79 14.11 3.86
C TYR A 325 -0.94 13.98 2.58
N PHE A 326 -0.85 15.04 1.76
CA PHE A 326 0.01 15.01 0.58
C PHE A 326 1.49 14.97 0.95
N THR A 327 1.92 15.63 2.03
CA THR A 327 3.29 15.51 2.52
C THR A 327 3.61 14.05 2.85
N GLU A 328 2.74 13.41 3.65
CA GLU A 328 2.88 11.99 4.02
C GLU A 328 2.95 11.10 2.77
N MET A 329 2.00 11.24 1.86
CA MET A 329 1.94 10.42 0.65
C MET A 329 3.20 10.59 -0.22
N LEU A 330 3.62 11.83 -0.47
CA LEU A 330 4.82 12.11 -1.28
C LEU A 330 6.09 11.57 -0.63
N GLU A 331 6.23 11.71 0.68
CA GLU A 331 7.36 11.16 1.42
C GLU A 331 7.36 9.63 1.41
N HIS A 332 6.18 9.00 1.50
CA HIS A 332 5.99 7.56 1.40
C HIS A 332 6.43 7.04 0.02
N GLU A 333 5.91 7.62 -1.06
CA GLU A 333 6.26 7.20 -2.42
C GLU A 333 7.74 7.47 -2.76
N LEU A 334 8.30 8.60 -2.29
CA LEU A 334 9.74 8.82 -2.35
C LEU A 334 10.52 7.78 -1.55
N GLY A 335 10.00 7.34 -0.40
CA GLY A 335 10.56 6.24 0.38
C GLY A 335 10.69 4.95 -0.43
N HIS A 336 9.65 4.61 -1.20
CA HIS A 336 9.71 3.49 -2.14
C HIS A 336 10.78 3.69 -3.22
N ASN A 337 10.88 4.87 -3.78
CA ASN A 337 11.92 5.20 -4.74
C ASN A 337 13.35 5.14 -4.14
N LEU A 338 13.49 5.44 -2.86
CA LEU A 338 14.72 5.28 -2.11
C LEU A 338 15.05 3.82 -1.76
N GLY A 339 14.15 2.90 -2.09
CA GLY A 339 14.30 1.47 -1.92
C GLY A 339 13.55 0.89 -0.72
N LEU A 340 12.88 1.70 0.10
CA LEU A 340 12.18 1.25 1.30
C LEU A 340 10.89 0.48 0.94
N ARG A 341 10.61 -0.54 1.72
CA ARG A 341 9.35 -1.27 1.72
C ARG A 341 8.40 -0.74 2.78
N HIS A 342 7.12 -1.09 2.69
CA HIS A 342 6.17 -0.84 3.77
C HIS A 342 6.69 -1.34 5.11
N ASN A 343 6.36 -0.62 6.18
CA ASN A 343 6.65 -1.03 7.55
C ASN A 343 5.42 -0.88 8.43
N PHE A 344 4.72 -1.99 8.68
CA PHE A 344 3.49 -2.04 9.50
C PHE A 344 3.74 -2.25 11.00
N LYS A 345 4.94 -1.96 11.47
CA LYS A 345 5.32 -1.86 12.89
C LYS A 345 5.72 -0.44 13.30
N GLY A 346 5.56 0.52 12.39
CA GLY A 346 5.98 1.88 12.64
C GLY A 346 5.24 2.53 13.80
N ASN A 347 3.94 2.26 13.94
CA ASN A 347 3.08 2.80 15.00
C ASN A 347 3.22 2.09 16.35
N LEU A 348 3.76 0.87 16.39
CA LEU A 348 3.88 0.07 17.62
C LEU A 348 4.74 0.78 18.68
N GLY A 349 4.15 1.16 19.82
CA GLY A 349 4.80 1.90 20.90
C GLY A 349 5.29 3.31 20.51
N ALA A 350 4.86 3.88 19.37
CA ALA A 350 5.35 5.17 18.89
C ALA A 350 5.03 6.33 19.86
N PHE A 351 3.84 6.30 20.47
CA PHE A 351 3.41 7.34 21.41
C PHE A 351 4.20 7.34 22.73
N GLU A 352 4.87 6.23 23.07
CA GLU A 352 5.63 6.09 24.30
C GLU A 352 7.07 6.59 24.17
N THR A 353 7.58 6.75 22.96
CA THR A 353 8.97 7.15 22.71
C THR A 353 9.20 8.65 22.64
N GLY A 354 8.15 9.47 22.81
CA GLY A 354 8.28 10.92 22.95
C GLY A 354 8.68 11.68 21.69
N GLU A 355 8.60 11.07 20.51
CA GLU A 355 8.73 11.82 19.25
C GLU A 355 7.49 12.71 19.07
N GLN A 356 7.65 13.99 19.39
CA GLN A 356 6.57 14.95 19.31
C GLN A 356 5.99 15.03 17.89
N GLY A 357 4.69 14.74 17.78
CA GLY A 357 3.90 15.01 16.59
C GLY A 357 3.79 13.86 15.58
N SER A 358 4.55 12.77 15.69
CA SER A 358 4.42 11.62 14.80
C SER A 358 3.65 10.48 15.48
N VAL A 359 2.69 9.90 14.77
CA VAL A 359 1.92 8.73 15.20
C VAL A 359 2.57 7.40 14.75
N SER A 360 3.70 7.47 14.07
CA SER A 360 4.48 6.32 13.61
C SER A 360 5.97 6.65 13.59
N ARG A 361 6.81 5.63 13.77
CA ARG A 361 8.27 5.71 13.53
C ARG A 361 8.65 5.56 12.08
N SER A 362 7.68 5.32 11.21
CA SER A 362 7.92 5.08 9.79
C SER A 362 6.90 5.81 8.93
N ILE A 363 7.41 6.54 7.94
CA ILE A 363 6.57 7.09 6.86
C ILE A 363 6.05 5.98 5.95
N MET A 364 6.68 4.80 5.98
CA MET A 364 6.28 3.63 5.20
C MET A 364 5.13 2.83 5.83
N GLU A 365 4.49 3.36 6.87
CA GLU A 365 3.32 2.82 7.53
C GLU A 365 2.04 3.22 6.80
N TYR A 366 1.02 2.35 6.83
CA TYR A 366 -0.33 2.71 6.45
C TYR A 366 -1.14 3.08 7.68
N LEU A 367 -1.27 4.38 7.92
CA LEU A 367 -2.09 4.89 9.02
C LEU A 367 -3.55 5.04 8.62
N GLY A 368 -4.44 4.92 9.59
CA GLY A 368 -5.84 5.24 9.42
C GLY A 368 -6.04 6.71 8.99
N ARG A 369 -7.07 6.96 8.19
CA ARG A 369 -7.35 8.25 7.55
C ARG A 369 -7.24 9.47 8.49
N PRO A 370 -7.79 9.47 9.73
CA PRO A 370 -7.72 10.63 10.59
C PRO A 370 -6.31 11.06 10.98
N TYR A 371 -5.33 10.16 10.91
CA TYR A 371 -3.98 10.33 11.44
C TYR A 371 -2.91 10.50 10.37
N ARG A 372 -3.22 10.23 9.09
CA ARG A 372 -2.22 10.30 7.99
C ARG A 372 -1.52 11.64 7.92
N HIS A 373 -2.25 12.74 8.10
CA HIS A 373 -1.69 14.10 8.08
C HIS A 373 -0.68 14.40 9.21
N LEU A 374 -0.54 13.49 10.18
CA LEU A 374 0.40 13.58 11.30
C LEU A 374 1.65 12.70 11.09
N SER A 375 1.72 11.93 10.01
CA SER A 375 2.87 11.08 9.72
C SER A 375 4.04 11.90 9.20
N ALA A 376 5.25 11.42 9.46
CA ALA A 376 6.50 12.03 9.02
C ALA A 376 7.60 10.96 8.93
N ILE A 377 8.73 11.30 8.27
CA ILE A 377 9.93 10.47 8.23
C ILE A 377 10.41 10.19 9.66
N GLY A 378 10.23 8.96 10.10
CA GLY A 378 10.43 8.54 11.48
C GLY A 378 11.81 7.96 11.77
N LEU A 379 12.01 7.50 13.02
CA LEU A 379 13.28 6.91 13.46
C LEU A 379 13.65 5.65 12.68
N TYR A 380 12.66 4.82 12.35
CA TYR A 380 12.88 3.63 11.54
C TYR A 380 13.41 3.99 10.16
N ASP A 381 12.79 4.95 9.49
CA ASP A 381 13.18 5.37 8.14
C ASP A 381 14.60 5.93 8.12
N LYS A 382 14.94 6.76 9.11
CA LYS A 382 16.30 7.30 9.33
C LYS A 382 17.33 6.19 9.51
N MET A 383 17.00 5.17 10.30
CA MET A 383 17.85 4.00 10.50
C MET A 383 17.99 3.18 9.20
N ALA A 384 16.89 2.97 8.48
CA ALA A 384 16.89 2.21 7.24
C ALA A 384 17.74 2.89 6.16
N ILE A 385 17.56 4.19 5.91
CA ILE A 385 18.39 4.89 4.92
C ILE A 385 19.87 4.98 5.35
N ALA A 386 20.16 5.08 6.65
CA ALA A 386 21.54 5.04 7.15
C ALA A 386 22.20 3.69 6.83
N TYR A 387 21.49 2.58 6.97
CA TYR A 387 21.97 1.29 6.50
C TYR A 387 22.10 1.27 4.97
N GLY A 388 21.04 1.56 4.26
CA GLY A 388 20.99 1.46 2.79
C GLY A 388 22.07 2.29 2.10
N TYR A 389 22.28 3.51 2.54
CA TYR A 389 23.13 4.50 1.84
C TYR A 389 24.54 4.63 2.42
N LYS A 390 24.75 4.31 3.70
CA LYS A 390 26.08 4.39 4.32
C LYS A 390 26.58 3.09 4.94
N GLY A 391 25.71 2.09 5.16
CA GLY A 391 26.08 0.79 5.73
C GLY A 391 26.16 0.80 7.25
N ILE A 392 25.50 1.74 7.90
CA ILE A 392 25.41 1.77 9.35
C ILE A 392 24.44 0.68 9.79
N ALA A 393 24.90 -0.27 10.59
CA ALA A 393 24.09 -1.38 11.06
C ALA A 393 22.85 -0.89 11.83
N PRO A 394 21.67 -1.48 11.60
CA PRO A 394 20.45 -1.11 12.32
C PRO A 394 20.56 -1.47 13.80
N LYS A 395 20.06 -0.59 14.66
CA LYS A 395 20.11 -0.77 16.12
C LYS A 395 18.88 -1.52 16.65
N HIS A 396 17.75 -1.41 15.97
CA HIS A 396 16.47 -1.95 16.41
C HIS A 396 15.93 -2.94 15.38
N LEU A 397 16.25 -4.22 15.59
CA LEU A 397 15.91 -5.28 14.63
C LEU A 397 14.40 -5.60 14.60
N ASN A 398 13.69 -5.30 15.69
CA ASN A 398 12.27 -5.63 15.83
C ASN A 398 11.31 -4.56 15.28
N TRP A 399 11.82 -3.47 14.71
CA TRP A 399 11.01 -2.34 14.25
C TRP A 399 10.48 -2.47 12.83
N PHE A 400 10.66 -3.62 12.21
CA PHE A 400 10.26 -3.85 10.82
C PHE A 400 9.36 -5.07 10.67
N CYS A 401 8.30 -4.89 9.93
CA CYS A 401 7.54 -5.95 9.25
C CYS A 401 6.84 -5.39 8.01
N THR A 402 6.49 -6.26 7.09
CA THR A 402 6.03 -5.84 5.77
C THR A 402 4.88 -6.71 5.24
N ASP A 403 4.52 -6.55 3.99
CA ASP A 403 3.35 -7.18 3.36
C ASP A 403 3.26 -8.69 3.55
N GLU A 404 4.39 -9.40 3.50
CA GLU A 404 4.44 -10.87 3.68
C GLU A 404 4.32 -11.32 5.14
N ASP A 405 4.43 -10.38 6.09
CA ASP A 405 4.42 -10.67 7.53
C ASP A 405 3.05 -10.46 8.20
N GLN A 406 2.07 -9.97 7.43
CA GLN A 406 0.76 -9.66 7.97
C GLN A 406 0.01 -10.90 8.46
N ALA A 407 -0.71 -10.73 9.57
CA ALA A 407 -1.54 -11.78 10.17
C ALA A 407 -2.78 -12.16 9.33
N SER A 408 -3.13 -11.40 8.30
CA SER A 408 -4.40 -11.51 7.58
C SER A 408 -4.38 -12.44 6.38
N ASP A 409 -3.35 -13.25 6.17
CA ASP A 409 -3.38 -14.26 5.12
C ASP A 409 -4.30 -15.42 5.54
N LYS A 410 -5.54 -15.37 5.03
CA LYS A 410 -6.59 -16.38 5.30
C LYS A 410 -6.22 -17.78 4.81
N ALA A 411 -5.25 -17.90 3.92
CA ALA A 411 -4.87 -19.18 3.30
C ALA A 411 -3.80 -19.93 4.10
N SER A 412 -2.93 -19.22 4.80
CA SER A 412 -1.97 -19.83 5.71
C SER A 412 -2.28 -19.37 7.13
N MET A 413 -2.82 -20.26 7.95
CA MET A 413 -2.99 -20.05 9.40
C MET A 413 -1.66 -19.87 10.15
N ALA A 414 -0.54 -19.79 9.44
CA ALA A 414 0.75 -19.46 9.97
C ALA A 414 0.83 -17.95 10.21
N VAL A 415 0.40 -17.52 11.37
CA VAL A 415 0.52 -16.17 11.87
C VAL A 415 2.00 -15.81 11.95
N LYS A 416 2.46 -15.00 11.02
CA LYS A 416 3.86 -14.58 10.98
C LYS A 416 4.17 -13.53 12.05
N SER A 417 3.29 -12.54 12.23
CA SER A 417 3.43 -11.50 13.26
C SER A 417 2.08 -10.85 13.56
N ALA A 418 1.61 -10.96 14.79
CA ALA A 418 0.35 -10.35 15.23
C ALA A 418 0.44 -8.81 15.26
N GLU A 419 1.62 -8.27 15.46
CA GLU A 419 1.89 -6.83 15.52
C GLU A 419 2.05 -6.18 14.13
N CYS A 420 2.03 -6.99 13.05
CA CYS A 420 2.17 -6.51 11.69
C CYS A 420 0.80 -6.22 11.07
N THR A 421 0.22 -5.09 11.39
CA THR A 421 -1.16 -4.75 11.02
C THR A 421 -1.22 -3.46 10.23
N LYS A 422 -1.90 -3.50 9.08
CA LYS A 422 -2.18 -2.30 8.28
C LYS A 422 -3.30 -1.46 8.89
N SER A 423 -3.17 -0.15 8.81
CA SER A 423 -4.22 0.82 9.10
C SER A 423 -4.73 0.78 10.54
N ASP A 424 -3.92 0.33 11.48
CA ASP A 424 -4.31 0.22 12.88
C ASP A 424 -4.14 1.53 13.67
N ALA A 425 -3.35 2.46 13.26
CA ALA A 425 -3.18 3.81 13.82
C ALA A 425 -3.21 3.88 15.37
N THR A 426 -2.70 2.83 16.02
CA THR A 426 -2.61 2.72 17.49
C THR A 426 -1.20 2.30 17.86
N SER A 427 -0.72 2.75 19.04
CA SER A 427 0.56 2.27 19.58
C SER A 427 0.51 0.78 19.95
N ASP A 428 -0.69 0.23 20.05
CA ASP A 428 -0.97 -1.16 20.39
C ASP A 428 -1.97 -1.77 19.38
N PRO A 429 -1.50 -2.54 18.40
CA PRO A 429 -2.36 -3.21 17.42
C PRO A 429 -3.40 -4.15 18.03
N TYR A 430 -3.15 -4.71 19.21
CA TYR A 430 -4.12 -5.54 19.92
C TYR A 430 -5.40 -4.75 20.22
N SER A 431 -5.27 -3.53 20.76
CA SER A 431 -6.40 -2.63 21.04
C SER A 431 -7.21 -2.27 19.80
N PHE A 432 -6.57 -2.23 18.63
CA PHE A 432 -7.26 -2.03 17.35
C PHE A 432 -8.23 -3.19 17.05
N PHE A 433 -7.80 -4.44 17.19
CA PHE A 433 -8.65 -5.60 16.98
C PHE A 433 -9.76 -5.71 18.02
N GLU A 434 -9.46 -5.45 19.29
CA GLU A 434 -10.50 -5.36 20.34
C GLU A 434 -11.57 -4.32 20.02
N GLY A 435 -11.15 -3.12 19.62
CA GLY A 435 -12.06 -2.06 19.23
C GLY A 435 -12.91 -2.42 18.01
N ARG A 436 -12.33 -3.12 17.02
CA ARG A 436 -13.06 -3.63 15.85
C ARG A 436 -14.09 -4.67 16.22
N LEU A 437 -13.74 -5.65 17.08
CA LEU A 437 -14.67 -6.66 17.57
C LEU A 437 -15.82 -6.01 18.33
N SER A 438 -15.56 -5.12 19.27
CA SER A 438 -16.60 -4.38 20.01
C SER A 438 -17.57 -3.67 19.09
N ARG A 439 -17.06 -2.91 18.11
CA ARG A 439 -17.92 -2.20 17.15
C ARG A 439 -18.77 -3.13 16.31
N ALA A 440 -18.21 -4.24 15.83
CA ALA A 440 -18.95 -5.22 15.05
C ALA A 440 -20.08 -5.86 15.89
N ILE A 441 -19.82 -6.19 17.15
CA ILE A 441 -20.83 -6.71 18.09
C ILE A 441 -21.96 -5.69 18.32
N HIS A 442 -21.60 -4.44 18.60
CA HIS A 442 -22.61 -3.39 18.81
C HIS A 442 -23.47 -3.18 17.56
N LEU A 443 -22.91 -3.21 16.37
CA LEU A 443 -23.65 -3.12 15.11
C LEU A 443 -24.63 -4.28 14.91
N LEU A 444 -24.22 -5.51 15.26
CA LEU A 444 -25.10 -6.69 15.19
C LEU A 444 -26.30 -6.59 16.12
N VAL A 445 -26.07 -6.10 17.33
CA VAL A 445 -27.10 -5.97 18.36
C VAL A 445 -27.99 -4.76 18.11
N ASP A 446 -27.47 -3.72 17.46
CA ASP A 446 -28.16 -2.43 17.25
C ASP A 446 -29.09 -2.41 16.04
N THR A 447 -29.70 -3.53 15.67
CA THR A 447 -30.68 -3.58 14.57
C THR A 447 -31.93 -2.75 14.88
N LYS A 448 -32.26 -1.78 14.02
CA LYS A 448 -33.53 -1.03 14.09
C LYS A 448 -34.65 -1.86 13.47
N SER A 449 -35.78 -1.95 14.17
CA SER A 449 -36.95 -2.75 13.77
C SER A 449 -37.73 -2.20 12.57
N ALA A 450 -37.58 -0.93 12.21
CA ALA A 450 -38.42 -0.25 11.22
C ALA A 450 -37.75 0.05 9.87
N HIS A 451 -36.44 -0.14 9.74
CA HIS A 451 -35.74 0.14 8.49
C HIS A 451 -34.78 -1.03 8.23
N ALA A 452 -34.70 -1.47 6.98
CA ALA A 452 -33.76 -2.49 6.55
C ALA A 452 -32.38 -2.22 7.15
N PRO A 453 -31.68 -3.25 7.67
CA PRO A 453 -30.39 -3.04 8.31
C PRO A 453 -29.48 -2.29 7.35
N VAL A 454 -28.90 -1.19 7.82
CA VAL A 454 -27.95 -0.37 7.05
C VAL A 454 -26.76 -1.22 6.61
N TRP A 455 -26.53 -2.34 7.28
CA TRP A 455 -25.46 -3.31 7.05
C TRP A 455 -26.01 -4.66 6.63
N LYS A 456 -25.37 -5.27 5.63
CA LYS A 456 -25.59 -6.69 5.35
C LYS A 456 -24.92 -7.50 6.45
N LEU A 457 -25.61 -8.52 6.96
CA LEU A 457 -25.07 -9.42 7.98
C LEU A 457 -23.69 -9.98 7.57
N SER A 458 -23.50 -10.29 6.29
CA SER A 458 -22.22 -10.76 5.74
C SER A 458 -21.06 -9.76 5.90
N GLU A 459 -21.34 -8.46 5.85
CA GLU A 459 -20.31 -7.42 6.03
C GLU A 459 -19.86 -7.34 7.49
N ILE A 460 -20.81 -7.45 8.42
CA ILE A 460 -20.52 -7.47 9.86
C ILE A 460 -19.76 -8.74 10.24
N THR A 461 -20.20 -9.90 9.74
CA THR A 461 -19.51 -11.17 9.98
C THR A 461 -18.08 -11.13 9.48
N SER A 462 -17.81 -10.53 8.31
CA SER A 462 -16.44 -10.37 7.82
C SER A 462 -15.58 -9.50 8.74
N GLN A 463 -16.14 -8.43 9.33
CA GLN A 463 -15.42 -7.61 10.31
C GLN A 463 -15.12 -8.35 11.61
N VAL A 464 -16.07 -9.19 12.05
CA VAL A 464 -15.87 -10.07 13.20
C VAL A 464 -14.76 -11.07 12.90
N ASP A 465 -14.78 -11.70 11.74
CA ASP A 465 -13.74 -12.66 11.32
C ASP A 465 -12.35 -12.02 11.28
N ASP A 466 -12.24 -10.83 10.71
CA ASP A 466 -10.98 -10.11 10.65
C ASP A 466 -10.46 -9.76 12.07
N ALA A 467 -11.35 -9.31 12.95
CA ALA A 467 -10.99 -8.98 14.34
C ALA A 467 -10.59 -10.24 15.13
N LEU A 468 -11.35 -11.33 15.01
CA LEU A 468 -11.05 -12.60 15.66
C LEU A 468 -9.73 -13.19 15.14
N THR A 469 -9.48 -13.13 13.85
CA THR A 469 -8.22 -13.59 13.27
C THR A 469 -7.05 -12.80 13.86
N GLY A 470 -7.16 -11.47 13.96
CA GLY A 470 -6.15 -10.63 14.59
C GLY A 470 -5.93 -10.97 16.06
N LEU A 471 -6.98 -11.03 16.87
CA LEU A 471 -6.88 -11.36 18.30
C LEU A 471 -6.32 -12.78 18.53
N SER A 472 -6.78 -13.77 17.74
CA SER A 472 -6.28 -15.14 17.83
C SER A 472 -4.80 -15.24 17.47
N ALA A 473 -4.33 -14.38 16.58
CA ALA A 473 -2.93 -14.32 16.19
C ALA A 473 -1.99 -14.04 17.39
N TYR A 474 -2.42 -13.20 18.34
CA TYR A 474 -1.65 -12.93 19.56
C TYR A 474 -1.54 -14.18 20.44
N ALA A 475 -2.63 -14.95 20.59
CA ALA A 475 -2.61 -16.17 21.38
C ALA A 475 -1.82 -17.31 20.71
N VAL A 476 -1.88 -17.44 19.37
CA VAL A 476 -1.09 -18.42 18.60
C VAL A 476 0.40 -18.13 18.68
N SER A 477 0.78 -16.86 18.60
CA SER A 477 2.18 -16.42 18.70
C SER A 477 2.56 -15.90 20.10
N ALA A 478 1.96 -16.46 21.15
CA ALA A 478 2.01 -15.92 22.51
C ALA A 478 3.43 -15.69 23.05
N GLU A 479 4.40 -16.57 22.75
CA GLU A 479 5.80 -16.40 23.15
C GLU A 479 6.42 -15.15 22.49
N ARG A 480 6.20 -14.98 21.18
CA ARG A 480 6.66 -13.80 20.44
C ARG A 480 5.96 -12.55 20.91
N THR A 481 4.65 -12.63 21.15
CA THR A 481 3.84 -11.50 21.63
C THR A 481 4.32 -11.03 22.99
N ALA A 482 4.57 -11.92 23.96
CA ALA A 482 5.12 -11.58 25.27
C ALA A 482 6.47 -10.87 25.13
N ALA A 483 7.39 -11.41 24.32
CA ALA A 483 8.67 -10.78 24.05
C ALA A 483 8.53 -9.40 23.40
N THR A 484 7.61 -9.25 22.46
CA THR A 484 7.35 -7.97 21.78
C THR A 484 6.79 -6.95 22.76
N TRP A 485 5.79 -7.32 23.56
CA TRP A 485 5.20 -6.41 24.54
C TRP A 485 6.21 -5.97 25.58
N THR A 486 7.04 -6.87 26.10
CA THR A 486 8.13 -6.52 27.02
C THR A 486 9.12 -5.53 26.39
N ASN A 487 9.47 -5.73 25.11
CA ASN A 487 10.42 -4.88 24.41
C ASN A 487 9.86 -3.47 24.07
N PHE A 488 8.58 -3.36 23.77
CA PHE A 488 7.96 -2.10 23.33
C PHE A 488 7.28 -1.33 24.48
N PHE A 489 6.66 -2.03 25.42
CA PHE A 489 5.87 -1.43 26.51
C PHE A 489 6.53 -1.54 27.87
N GLY A 490 7.66 -2.25 27.95
CA GLY A 490 8.36 -2.46 29.22
C GLY A 490 7.58 -3.37 30.19
N LYS A 491 7.99 -3.33 31.45
CA LYS A 491 7.26 -3.99 32.54
C LYS A 491 6.10 -3.11 32.96
N GLY A 492 4.89 -3.53 32.66
CA GLY A 492 3.66 -2.82 33.02
C GLY A 492 2.49 -3.78 33.10
N ASP A 493 1.29 -3.31 32.74
CA ASP A 493 0.05 -4.10 32.79
C ASP A 493 -0.09 -5.13 31.65
N ARG A 494 0.98 -5.37 30.89
CA ARG A 494 0.98 -6.30 29.75
C ARG A 494 1.50 -7.67 30.19
N PRO A 495 0.93 -8.76 29.62
CA PRO A 495 1.42 -10.11 29.86
C PRO A 495 2.90 -10.28 29.52
N GLU A 496 3.65 -10.93 30.40
CA GLU A 496 5.09 -11.19 30.23
C GLU A 496 5.39 -12.62 29.77
N THR A 497 4.43 -13.53 29.93
CA THR A 497 4.58 -14.95 29.56
C THR A 497 3.55 -15.37 28.49
N ALA A 498 3.86 -16.44 27.77
CA ALA A 498 2.93 -16.99 26.77
C ALA A 498 1.58 -17.43 27.37
N ALA A 499 1.59 -17.95 28.61
CA ALA A 499 0.37 -18.34 29.30
C ALA A 499 -0.50 -17.11 29.61
N GLU A 500 0.10 -16.07 30.17
CA GLU A 500 -0.59 -14.80 30.47
C GLU A 500 -1.14 -14.13 29.21
N VAL A 501 -0.42 -14.20 28.05
CA VAL A 501 -0.93 -13.69 26.78
C VAL A 501 -2.21 -14.43 26.36
N LYS A 502 -2.22 -15.76 26.48
CA LYS A 502 -3.41 -16.57 26.15
C LYS A 502 -4.58 -16.24 27.06
N ASP A 503 -4.34 -16.12 28.37
CA ASP A 503 -5.36 -15.76 29.34
C ASP A 503 -5.87 -14.32 29.13
N TYR A 504 -5.00 -13.40 28.76
CA TYR A 504 -5.36 -12.03 28.43
C TYR A 504 -6.29 -11.97 27.20
N VAL A 505 -5.95 -12.70 26.13
CA VAL A 505 -6.79 -12.77 24.92
C VAL A 505 -8.15 -13.42 25.23
N LEU A 506 -8.17 -14.52 26.00
CA LEU A 506 -9.40 -15.18 26.42
C LEU A 506 -10.31 -14.24 27.24
N SER A 507 -9.73 -13.56 28.22
CA SER A 507 -10.46 -12.61 29.09
C SER A 507 -11.03 -11.45 28.28
N SER A 508 -10.27 -10.94 27.31
CA SER A 508 -10.73 -9.89 26.42
C SER A 508 -11.89 -10.35 25.53
N LEU A 509 -11.79 -11.54 24.91
CA LEU A 509 -12.87 -12.11 24.11
C LEU A 509 -14.14 -12.29 24.94
N LYS A 510 -14.04 -12.92 26.13
CA LYS A 510 -15.18 -13.10 27.05
C LYS A 510 -15.81 -11.76 27.41
N LYS A 511 -15.02 -10.77 27.80
CA LYS A 511 -15.51 -9.43 28.12
C LYS A 511 -16.33 -8.82 26.99
N LYS A 512 -15.91 -9.02 25.72
CA LYS A 512 -16.62 -8.45 24.56
C LYS A 512 -17.91 -9.19 24.18
N ILE A 513 -17.93 -10.50 24.25
CA ILE A 513 -19.12 -11.30 23.89
C ILE A 513 -20.12 -11.46 25.05
N CYS A 514 -19.67 -11.26 26.29
CA CYS A 514 -20.47 -11.39 27.52
C CYS A 514 -20.77 -10.02 28.17
N ASP A 515 -20.59 -8.93 27.45
CA ASP A 515 -20.77 -7.57 27.96
C ASP A 515 -22.21 -7.32 28.42
N SER A 516 -22.39 -6.94 29.67
CA SER A 516 -23.70 -6.59 30.24
C SER A 516 -24.35 -5.40 29.54
N GLU A 517 -23.57 -4.50 28.94
CA GLU A 517 -24.06 -3.37 28.17
C GLU A 517 -24.82 -3.87 26.93
N LEU A 518 -24.39 -4.98 26.29
CA LEU A 518 -25.11 -5.57 25.17
C LEU A 518 -26.52 -6.03 25.59
N VAL A 519 -26.65 -6.60 26.79
CA VAL A 519 -27.95 -7.02 27.34
C VAL A 519 -28.83 -5.77 27.58
N ALA A 520 -28.27 -4.70 28.09
CA ALA A 520 -29.00 -3.45 28.26
C ALA A 520 -29.46 -2.84 26.92
N ILE A 521 -28.59 -2.86 25.90
CA ILE A 521 -28.93 -2.40 24.54
C ILE A 521 -30.08 -3.24 23.96
N ILE A 522 -30.06 -4.56 24.13
CA ILE A 522 -31.12 -5.47 23.65
C ILE A 522 -32.42 -5.14 24.36
N LYS A 523 -32.41 -5.02 25.68
CA LYS A 523 -33.61 -4.70 26.49
C LYS A 523 -34.21 -3.33 26.18
N ALA A 524 -33.39 -2.38 25.74
CA ALA A 524 -33.83 -1.05 25.37
C ALA A 524 -34.46 -0.95 23.96
N LYS A 525 -34.57 -2.05 23.22
CA LYS A 525 -35.24 -2.06 21.90
C LYS A 525 -36.75 -1.83 22.04
N GLU A 526 -37.30 -1.08 21.08
CA GLU A 526 -38.69 -0.56 21.10
C GLU A 526 -39.77 -1.66 21.00
N SER A 527 -39.43 -2.86 20.53
CA SER A 527 -40.37 -3.98 20.37
C SER A 527 -39.79 -5.32 20.76
N ALA A 528 -40.65 -6.25 21.20
CA ALA A 528 -40.27 -7.60 21.51
C ALA A 528 -39.63 -8.32 20.30
N GLN A 529 -40.10 -8.03 19.08
CA GLN A 529 -39.54 -8.60 17.87
C GLN A 529 -38.09 -8.08 17.61
N ALA A 530 -37.82 -6.79 17.86
CA ALA A 530 -36.49 -6.22 17.74
C ALA A 530 -35.55 -6.76 18.82
N GLN A 531 -36.05 -6.97 20.05
CA GLN A 531 -35.29 -7.60 21.13
C GLN A 531 -34.92 -9.04 20.77
N ALA A 532 -35.88 -9.84 20.28
CA ALA A 532 -35.64 -11.25 19.88
C ALA A 532 -34.64 -11.34 18.72
N LEU A 533 -34.70 -10.45 17.72
CA LEU A 533 -33.76 -10.41 16.62
C LEU A 533 -32.35 -10.06 17.08
N ALA A 534 -32.21 -9.05 17.93
CA ALA A 534 -30.92 -8.62 18.48
C ALA A 534 -30.28 -9.74 19.33
N GLN A 535 -31.09 -10.44 20.13
CA GLN A 535 -30.64 -11.58 20.92
C GLN A 535 -30.19 -12.72 20.01
N ALA A 536 -30.97 -13.10 18.99
CA ALA A 536 -30.60 -14.14 18.04
C ALA A 536 -29.28 -13.82 17.30
N ASN A 537 -29.05 -12.54 16.94
CA ASN A 537 -27.80 -12.11 16.34
C ASN A 537 -26.61 -12.25 17.30
N LEU A 538 -26.80 -11.93 18.57
CA LEU A 538 -25.76 -12.10 19.60
C LEU A 538 -25.44 -13.58 19.84
N ASP A 539 -26.46 -14.44 19.88
CA ASP A 539 -26.31 -15.89 20.08
C ASP A 539 -25.57 -16.51 18.87
N ALA A 540 -25.94 -16.10 17.65
CA ALA A 540 -25.26 -16.54 16.43
C ALA A 540 -23.79 -16.08 16.41
N LEU A 541 -23.50 -14.86 16.89
CA LEU A 541 -22.14 -14.37 17.03
C LEU A 541 -21.33 -15.21 18.03
N LYS A 542 -21.89 -15.50 19.21
CA LYS A 542 -21.22 -16.35 20.22
C LYS A 542 -20.86 -17.71 19.64
N ALA A 543 -21.82 -18.38 18.98
CA ALA A 543 -21.56 -19.65 18.31
C ALA A 543 -20.48 -19.53 17.21
N HIS A 544 -20.46 -18.42 16.49
CA HIS A 544 -19.43 -18.15 15.48
C HIS A 544 -18.03 -17.95 16.11
N VAL A 545 -17.93 -17.20 17.21
CA VAL A 545 -16.67 -17.01 17.96
C VAL A 545 -16.16 -18.34 18.49
N GLU A 546 -17.04 -19.16 19.10
CA GLU A 546 -16.69 -20.49 19.58
C GLU A 546 -16.15 -21.39 18.46
N LYS A 547 -16.85 -21.42 17.33
CA LYS A 547 -16.40 -22.18 16.15
C LYS A 547 -15.03 -21.72 15.66
N LYS A 548 -14.83 -20.41 15.51
CA LYS A 548 -13.58 -19.85 15.01
C LYS A 548 -12.40 -20.07 15.95
N THR A 549 -12.57 -19.87 17.23
CA THR A 549 -11.50 -20.10 18.21
C THR A 549 -11.14 -21.58 18.32
N ALA A 550 -12.12 -22.49 18.16
CA ALA A 550 -11.87 -23.92 18.07
C ALA A 550 -11.11 -24.30 16.78
N GLU A 551 -11.44 -23.70 15.63
CA GLU A 551 -10.69 -23.87 14.37
C GLU A 551 -9.21 -23.45 14.53
N PHE A 552 -8.91 -22.44 15.35
CA PHE A 552 -7.55 -22.03 15.70
C PHE A 552 -6.89 -22.94 16.75
N GLY A 553 -7.63 -23.87 17.35
CA GLY A 553 -7.11 -24.74 18.42
C GLY A 553 -6.79 -24.00 19.73
N LEU A 554 -7.43 -22.86 20.00
CA LEU A 554 -7.09 -21.96 21.10
C LEU A 554 -7.95 -22.17 22.34
N TYR A 555 -9.28 -22.07 22.19
CA TYR A 555 -10.23 -22.06 23.31
C TYR A 555 -11.40 -22.98 23.02
N SER A 556 -11.83 -23.73 24.05
CA SER A 556 -13.05 -24.53 23.99
C SER A 556 -14.31 -23.68 24.20
N ALA A 557 -15.46 -24.17 23.76
CA ALA A 557 -16.76 -23.54 24.02
C ALA A 557 -17.01 -23.29 25.52
N GLU A 558 -16.56 -24.21 26.39
CA GLU A 558 -16.67 -24.08 27.84
C GLU A 558 -15.85 -22.91 28.37
N GLN A 559 -14.63 -22.69 27.83
CA GLN A 559 -13.78 -21.55 28.22
C GLN A 559 -14.37 -20.20 27.78
N LEU A 560 -15.15 -20.16 26.70
CA LEU A 560 -15.78 -18.93 26.18
C LEU A 560 -17.18 -18.68 26.77
N LYS A 561 -17.69 -19.58 27.57
CA LYS A 561 -19.02 -19.47 28.20
C LYS A 561 -19.09 -18.22 29.09
N CYS A 562 -20.20 -17.48 28.97
CA CYS A 562 -20.51 -16.38 29.87
C CYS A 562 -20.97 -16.90 31.21
N GLU A 563 -20.45 -16.37 32.28
CA GLU A 563 -20.88 -16.67 33.65
C GLU A 563 -22.20 -15.99 33.99
#